data_56a27f34e7305036eee77174c22bf728
#
_entry.id   56a27f34e7305036eee77174c22bf728
#
_cell.length_a   1.000
_cell.length_b   1.000
_cell.length_c   1.000
_cell.angle_alpha   90.00
_cell.angle_beta   90.00
_cell.angle_gamma   90.00
#
_symmetry.space_group_name_H-M   'P 1'
#
loop_
_entity.id
_entity.type
_entity.pdbx_description
1 polymer ?
#
loop_
_entity_poly.entity_id
_entity_poly.type
_entity_poly.pdbx_seq_one_letter_code
_entity_poly.pdbx_strand_id
1 'polypeptide(L)'
;MHIDEEYFNNEDFRENLKAYEDSVKSGHSIFMDADDLTDIIDYYNMMHMDDEAEQAANYALSLFPGASGPITFKVRKYIDANQLDKADALAETVSDKEIDYKYVKAEIQLARNNPEEADSRPRFPYGRTVRQAA
;
A
#
# COMPACT_ATOMS: atom_id res chain seq x y z
N MET A 1 -6.29 0.31 -9.24
CA MET A 1 -5.55 0.17 -10.48
C MET A 1 -4.75 -1.12 -10.47
N HIS A 2 -4.73 -1.78 -11.57
CA HIS A 2 -3.99 -3.03 -11.67
C HIS A 2 -2.58 -2.77 -12.15
N ILE A 3 -1.61 -3.13 -11.33
CA ILE A 3 -0.19 -2.97 -11.66
C ILE A 3 0.38 -4.36 -11.86
N ASP A 4 1.01 -4.59 -12.99
CA ASP A 4 1.59 -5.89 -13.27
C ASP A 4 3.04 -5.73 -13.70
N GLU A 5 3.66 -6.87 -13.98
CA GLU A 5 5.08 -6.90 -14.32
C GLU A 5 5.37 -6.08 -15.57
N GLU A 6 4.46 -6.08 -16.52
CA GLU A 6 4.64 -5.32 -17.74
C GLU A 6 4.66 -3.81 -17.46
N TYR A 7 3.80 -3.36 -16.56
CA TYR A 7 3.82 -1.95 -16.17
C TYR A 7 5.17 -1.57 -15.61
N PHE A 8 5.75 -2.42 -14.77
CA PHE A 8 7.02 -2.13 -14.13
C PHE A 8 8.19 -2.19 -15.08
N ASN A 9 7.99 -2.63 -16.31
CA ASN A 9 9.00 -2.54 -17.35
C ASN A 9 8.90 -1.24 -18.13
N ASN A 10 7.90 -0.41 -17.85
CA ASN A 10 7.74 0.89 -18.49
C ASN A 10 8.92 1.79 -18.17
N GLU A 11 9.39 2.51 -19.18
CA GLU A 11 10.60 3.32 -19.02
C GLU A 11 10.39 4.45 -18.01
N ASP A 12 9.23 5.10 -18.04
CA ASP A 12 8.96 6.20 -17.11
C ASP A 12 8.96 5.70 -15.67
N PHE A 13 8.37 4.53 -15.42
CA PHE A 13 8.40 3.97 -14.09
C PHE A 13 9.83 3.66 -13.67
N ARG A 14 10.64 3.09 -14.55
CA ARG A 14 12.00 2.72 -14.18
C ARG A 14 12.85 3.94 -13.90
N GLU A 15 12.62 5.03 -14.60
CA GLU A 15 13.32 6.28 -14.31
C GLU A 15 12.93 6.82 -12.94
N ASN A 16 11.64 6.76 -12.61
CA ASN A 16 11.17 7.20 -11.31
C ASN A 16 11.75 6.33 -10.20
N LEU A 17 11.77 5.03 -10.40
CA LEU A 17 12.34 4.13 -9.42
C LEU A 17 13.81 4.41 -9.18
N LYS A 18 14.57 4.62 -10.25
CA LYS A 18 15.99 4.93 -10.12
C LYS A 18 16.20 6.24 -9.38
N ALA A 19 15.41 7.25 -9.72
CA ALA A 19 15.53 8.55 -9.05
C ALA A 19 15.24 8.43 -7.57
N TYR A 20 14.21 7.65 -7.22
CA TYR A 20 13.88 7.43 -5.83
C TYR A 20 15.01 6.70 -5.10
N GLU A 21 15.52 5.63 -5.69
CA GLU A 21 16.56 4.84 -5.05
C GLU A 21 17.85 5.63 -4.89
N ASP A 22 18.17 6.45 -5.88
CA ASP A 22 19.35 7.32 -5.79
C ASP A 22 19.19 8.33 -4.65
N SER A 23 17.98 8.86 -4.47
CA SER A 23 17.72 9.81 -3.38
C SER A 23 17.89 9.16 -2.02
N VAL A 24 17.42 7.91 -1.88
CA VAL A 24 17.58 7.18 -0.63
C VAL A 24 19.07 6.98 -0.32
N LYS A 25 19.84 6.56 -1.31
CA LYS A 25 21.27 6.31 -1.11
C LYS A 25 22.04 7.56 -0.74
N SER A 26 21.72 8.67 -1.40
CA SER A 26 22.47 9.91 -1.20
C SER A 26 21.99 10.71 0.01
N GLY A 27 20.83 10.37 0.53
CA GLY A 27 20.22 11.13 1.62
C GLY A 27 19.59 12.44 1.18
N HIS A 28 19.53 12.69 -0.11
CA HIS A 28 18.89 13.90 -0.64
C HIS A 28 17.42 13.64 -0.87
N SER A 29 16.60 14.61 -0.53
CA SER A 29 15.17 14.52 -0.80
C SER A 29 14.90 14.67 -2.29
N ILE A 30 13.85 13.99 -2.75
CA ILE A 30 13.38 14.14 -4.11
C ILE A 30 11.88 14.40 -4.04
N PHE A 31 11.40 15.29 -4.88
CA PHE A 31 9.96 15.49 -4.98
C PHE A 31 9.42 14.57 -6.06
N MET A 32 8.36 13.85 -5.71
CA MET A 32 7.69 12.91 -6.61
C MET A 32 6.25 12.89 -6.17
N ASP A 33 5.32 12.81 -7.12
CA ASP A 33 3.92 12.88 -6.69
C ASP A 33 3.48 11.57 -6.04
N ALA A 34 2.29 11.64 -5.43
CA ALA A 34 1.80 10.52 -4.64
C ALA A 34 1.55 9.28 -5.48
N ASP A 35 1.08 9.46 -6.72
CA ASP A 35 0.81 8.31 -7.58
C ASP A 35 2.09 7.59 -7.98
N ASP A 36 3.14 8.35 -8.29
CA ASP A 36 4.41 7.73 -8.65
C ASP A 36 5.00 6.98 -7.46
N LEU A 37 4.90 7.56 -6.27
CA LEU A 37 5.38 6.89 -5.06
C LEU A 37 4.56 5.64 -4.75
N THR A 38 3.25 5.69 -4.99
CA THR A 38 2.41 4.50 -4.81
C THR A 38 2.84 3.38 -5.75
N ASP A 39 3.16 3.70 -6.99
CA ASP A 39 3.64 2.68 -7.92
C ASP A 39 4.95 2.04 -7.44
N ILE A 40 5.83 2.84 -6.84
CA ILE A 40 7.08 2.32 -6.29
C ILE A 40 6.79 1.39 -5.10
N ILE A 41 5.87 1.78 -4.23
CA ILE A 41 5.46 0.93 -3.12
C ILE A 41 4.92 -0.40 -3.64
N ASP A 42 4.05 -0.33 -4.65
CA ASP A 42 3.45 -1.54 -5.22
C ASP A 42 4.51 -2.44 -5.84
N TYR A 43 5.49 -1.85 -6.50
CA TYR A 43 6.60 -2.60 -7.07
C TYR A 43 7.35 -3.37 -5.99
N TYR A 44 7.75 -2.68 -4.93
CA TYR A 44 8.48 -3.33 -3.86
C TYR A 44 7.64 -4.42 -3.21
N ASN A 45 6.35 -4.15 -3.04
CA ASN A 45 5.45 -5.13 -2.44
C ASN A 45 5.32 -6.37 -3.32
N MET A 46 5.21 -6.18 -4.64
CA MET A 46 5.13 -7.29 -5.57
C MET A 46 6.41 -8.13 -5.55
N MET A 47 7.54 -7.47 -5.39
CA MET A 47 8.84 -8.15 -5.35
C MET A 47 9.18 -8.69 -3.97
N HIS A 48 8.25 -8.62 -3.02
CA HIS A 48 8.43 -9.10 -1.65
C HIS A 48 9.58 -8.40 -0.93
N MET A 49 9.80 -7.14 -1.27
CA MET A 49 10.81 -6.30 -0.62
C MET A 49 10.08 -5.45 0.42
N ASP A 50 9.74 -6.09 1.52
CA ASP A 50 8.83 -5.49 2.51
C ASP A 50 9.42 -4.25 3.19
N ASP A 51 10.70 -4.30 3.53
CA ASP A 51 11.32 -3.15 4.18
C ASP A 51 11.38 -1.95 3.26
N GLU A 52 11.70 -2.18 1.99
CA GLU A 52 11.75 -1.10 1.01
C GLU A 52 10.36 -0.53 0.76
N ALA A 53 9.35 -1.41 0.72
CA ALA A 53 7.97 -0.94 0.54
C ALA A 53 7.53 -0.07 1.71
N GLU A 54 7.86 -0.49 2.93
CA GLU A 54 7.50 0.29 4.11
C GLU A 54 8.21 1.64 4.12
N GLN A 55 9.49 1.64 3.76
CA GLN A 55 10.26 2.88 3.72
C GLN A 55 9.67 3.84 2.70
N ALA A 56 9.30 3.34 1.53
CA ALA A 56 8.71 4.18 0.49
C ALA A 56 7.34 4.71 0.93
N ALA A 57 6.55 3.88 1.61
CA ALA A 57 5.26 4.33 2.12
C ALA A 57 5.42 5.43 3.16
N ASN A 58 6.38 5.28 4.06
CA ASN A 58 6.63 6.30 5.06
C ASN A 58 7.09 7.60 4.43
N TYR A 59 7.94 7.51 3.42
CA TYR A 59 8.39 8.70 2.71
C TYR A 59 7.21 9.38 2.02
N ALA A 60 6.37 8.61 1.34
CA ALA A 60 5.21 9.16 0.66
C ALA A 60 4.28 9.87 1.63
N LEU A 61 4.08 9.31 2.81
CA LEU A 61 3.19 9.93 3.79
C LEU A 61 3.81 11.16 4.44
N SER A 62 5.13 11.26 4.44
CA SER A 62 5.76 12.48 4.91
C SER A 62 5.50 13.66 3.96
N LEU A 63 5.32 13.37 2.68
CA LEU A 63 5.02 14.39 1.68
C LEU A 63 3.51 14.59 1.49
N PHE A 64 2.75 13.51 1.57
CA PHE A 64 1.31 13.51 1.27
C PHE A 64 0.58 12.75 2.36
N PRO A 65 0.34 13.37 3.53
CA PRO A 65 -0.17 12.63 4.69
C PRO A 65 -1.52 11.95 4.49
N GLY A 66 -2.35 12.46 3.57
CA GLY A 66 -3.66 11.86 3.33
C GLY A 66 -3.74 11.00 2.09
N ALA A 67 -2.61 10.67 1.47
CA ALA A 67 -2.63 9.95 0.20
C ALA A 67 -3.16 8.53 0.37
N SER A 68 -4.14 8.20 -0.45
CA SER A 68 -4.87 6.93 -0.34
C SER A 68 -3.97 5.71 -0.57
N GLY A 69 -3.10 5.75 -1.59
CA GLY A 69 -2.26 4.60 -1.91
C GLY A 69 -1.36 4.16 -0.78
N PRO A 70 -0.50 5.06 -0.28
CA PRO A 70 0.38 4.71 0.84
C PRO A 70 -0.39 4.32 2.10
N ILE A 71 -1.50 5.00 2.39
CA ILE A 71 -2.30 4.67 3.56
C ILE A 71 -2.88 3.28 3.43
N THR A 72 -3.44 2.95 2.26
CA THR A 72 -4.02 1.63 2.02
C THR A 72 -2.96 0.54 2.22
N PHE A 73 -1.77 0.76 1.71
CA PHE A 73 -0.69 -0.21 1.89
C PHE A 73 -0.42 -0.45 3.38
N LYS A 74 -0.28 0.63 4.15
CA LYS A 74 0.05 0.48 5.57
C LYS A 74 -1.12 -0.08 6.37
N VAL A 75 -2.35 0.29 6.02
CA VAL A 75 -3.53 -0.27 6.69
C VAL A 75 -3.54 -1.79 6.52
N ARG A 76 -3.27 -2.27 5.31
CA ARG A 76 -3.27 -3.71 5.08
C ARG A 76 -2.15 -4.42 5.83
N LYS A 77 -1.01 -3.76 5.99
CA LYS A 77 0.05 -4.34 6.82
C LYS A 77 -0.38 -4.45 8.28
N TYR A 78 -1.09 -3.44 8.79
CA TYR A 78 -1.61 -3.53 10.15
C TYR A 78 -2.66 -4.65 10.29
N ILE A 79 -3.51 -4.82 9.27
CA ILE A 79 -4.49 -5.90 9.28
C ILE A 79 -3.77 -7.25 9.31
N ASP A 80 -2.75 -7.41 8.48
CA ASP A 80 -1.97 -8.65 8.44
C ASP A 80 -1.32 -8.96 9.78
N ALA A 81 -0.93 -7.92 10.52
CA ALA A 81 -0.33 -8.07 11.84
C ALA A 81 -1.36 -8.14 12.95
N ASN A 82 -2.64 -8.17 12.59
CA ASN A 82 -3.75 -8.20 13.54
C ASN A 82 -3.76 -6.99 14.47
N GLN A 83 -3.27 -5.87 13.99
CA GLN A 83 -3.28 -4.61 14.73
C GLN A 83 -4.43 -3.75 14.22
N LEU A 84 -5.65 -4.17 14.52
CA LEU A 84 -6.84 -3.63 13.89
C LEU A 84 -7.17 -2.21 14.33
N ASP A 85 -6.84 -1.86 15.57
CA ASP A 85 -7.09 -0.50 16.03
C ASP A 85 -6.17 0.49 15.31
N LYS A 86 -4.91 0.11 15.07
CA LYS A 86 -4.00 0.94 14.32
C LYS A 86 -4.43 1.06 12.87
N ALA A 87 -4.91 -0.05 12.29
CA ALA A 87 -5.42 -0.03 10.92
C ALA A 87 -6.58 0.94 10.80
N ASP A 88 -7.51 0.88 11.75
CA ASP A 88 -8.70 1.72 11.72
C ASP A 88 -8.33 3.19 11.86
N ALA A 89 -7.45 3.51 12.80
CA ALA A 89 -7.04 4.88 13.01
C ALA A 89 -6.36 5.46 11.77
N LEU A 90 -5.51 4.65 11.13
CA LEU A 90 -4.81 5.13 9.94
C LEU A 90 -5.77 5.30 8.77
N ALA A 91 -6.73 4.39 8.62
CA ALA A 91 -7.71 4.49 7.53
C ALA A 91 -8.49 5.79 7.59
N GLU A 92 -8.73 6.32 8.80
CA GLU A 92 -9.47 7.55 8.94
C GLU A 92 -8.71 8.78 8.44
N THR A 93 -7.41 8.67 8.23
CA THR A 93 -6.61 9.81 7.78
C THR A 93 -6.63 10.01 6.27
N VAL A 94 -7.26 9.11 5.53
CA VAL A 94 -7.35 9.23 4.07
C VAL A 94 -8.10 10.51 3.71
N SER A 95 -7.50 11.33 2.84
CA SER A 95 -8.12 12.57 2.41
C SER A 95 -9.36 12.34 1.55
N ASP A 96 -9.29 11.33 0.68
CA ASP A 96 -10.39 11.03 -0.23
C ASP A 96 -11.08 9.75 0.26
N LYS A 97 -12.26 9.92 0.83
CA LYS A 97 -12.99 8.80 1.40
C LYS A 97 -13.90 8.15 0.37
N GLU A 98 -13.37 7.98 -0.82
CA GLU A 98 -14.10 7.31 -1.88
C GLU A 98 -13.92 5.79 -1.79
N ILE A 99 -13.41 5.19 -2.86
CA ILE A 99 -13.47 3.75 -3.01
C ILE A 99 -12.49 3.04 -2.07
N ASP A 100 -11.22 3.48 -2.09
CA ASP A 100 -10.20 2.75 -1.33
C ASP A 100 -10.49 2.77 0.17
N TYR A 101 -10.95 3.91 0.68
CA TYR A 101 -11.33 4.02 2.08
C TYR A 101 -12.40 3.00 2.44
N LYS A 102 -13.42 2.89 1.60
CA LYS A 102 -14.52 1.97 1.88
C LYS A 102 -14.06 0.53 1.88
N TYR A 103 -13.17 0.18 0.95
CA TYR A 103 -12.66 -1.19 0.90
C TYR A 103 -11.82 -1.54 2.11
N VAL A 104 -10.91 -0.65 2.52
CA VAL A 104 -10.07 -0.99 3.67
C VAL A 104 -10.88 -1.02 4.96
N LYS A 105 -11.90 -0.16 5.09
CA LYS A 105 -12.78 -0.23 6.26
C LYS A 105 -13.52 -1.56 6.29
N ALA A 106 -13.96 -2.04 5.13
CA ALA A 106 -14.61 -3.34 5.05
C ALA A 106 -13.65 -4.46 5.43
N GLU A 107 -12.40 -4.39 5.00
CA GLU A 107 -11.41 -5.39 5.38
C GLU A 107 -11.16 -5.41 6.87
N ILE A 108 -11.09 -4.23 7.48
CA ILE A 108 -10.92 -4.13 8.93
C ILE A 108 -12.10 -4.78 9.64
N GLN A 109 -13.31 -4.50 9.15
CA GLN A 109 -14.50 -5.03 9.78
C GLN A 109 -14.56 -6.55 9.69
N LEU A 110 -14.18 -7.08 8.52
CA LEU A 110 -14.13 -8.53 8.35
C LEU A 110 -13.12 -9.15 9.31
N ALA A 111 -11.97 -8.52 9.47
CA ALA A 111 -10.95 -9.02 10.37
C ALA A 111 -11.44 -9.02 11.82
N ARG A 112 -12.17 -7.97 12.21
CA ARG A 112 -12.73 -7.90 13.58
C ARG A 112 -13.79 -8.97 13.82
N ASN A 113 -14.60 -9.24 12.81
CA ASN A 113 -15.69 -10.18 12.97
C ASN A 113 -15.23 -11.64 12.90
N ASN A 114 -14.13 -11.90 12.20
CA ASN A 114 -13.64 -13.26 11.99
C ASN A 114 -12.13 -13.31 12.16
N PRO A 115 -11.62 -13.03 13.36
CA PRO A 115 -10.17 -12.90 13.54
C PRO A 115 -9.40 -14.17 13.21
N GLU A 116 -9.97 -15.34 13.42
CA GLU A 116 -9.28 -16.58 13.15
C GLU A 116 -9.13 -16.85 11.66
N GLU A 117 -10.03 -16.30 10.86
CA GLU A 117 -10.01 -16.50 9.41
C GLU A 117 -9.33 -15.36 8.68
N ALA A 118 -9.06 -14.26 9.35
CA ALA A 118 -8.57 -13.06 8.67
C ALA A 118 -7.27 -13.33 7.93
N ASP A 119 -6.37 -14.11 8.52
CA ASP A 119 -5.07 -14.37 7.93
C ASP A 119 -5.16 -15.18 6.66
N SER A 120 -6.20 -16.02 6.52
CA SER A 120 -6.35 -16.84 5.34
C SER A 120 -7.23 -16.20 4.28
N ARG A 121 -7.73 -15.00 4.52
CA ARG A 121 -8.68 -14.35 3.66
C ARG A 121 -7.97 -13.58 2.56
N PRO A 122 -8.43 -13.72 1.32
CA PRO A 122 -7.81 -12.93 0.24
C PRO A 122 -8.13 -11.46 0.40
N ARG A 123 -7.27 -10.65 -0.19
CA ARG A 123 -7.43 -9.20 -0.12
C ARG A 123 -8.19 -8.71 -1.31
N PHE A 124 -9.33 -8.16 -1.08
CA PHE A 124 -10.06 -7.49 -2.12
C PHE A 124 -9.69 -6.05 -2.16
N PRO A 125 -10.03 -5.40 -3.26
CA PRO A 125 -10.56 -5.91 -4.50
C PRO A 125 -9.49 -6.13 -5.54
N TYR A 126 -8.29 -6.26 -5.14
CA TYR A 126 -7.15 -6.03 -6.01
C TYR A 126 -6.70 -7.27 -6.73
N GLY A 127 -7.56 -7.82 -7.57
CA GLY A 127 -7.13 -8.80 -8.53
C GLY A 127 -6.55 -10.07 -7.98
N ARG A 128 -6.43 -10.17 -6.69
CA ARG A 128 -5.95 -11.40 -6.13
C ARG A 128 -7.02 -12.44 -6.27
N THR A 129 -6.58 -13.63 -6.52
CA THR A 129 -7.51 -14.73 -6.57
C THR A 129 -8.25 -14.79 -5.26
N VAL A 130 -9.54 -14.73 -5.33
CA VAL A 130 -10.37 -14.81 -4.16
C VAL A 130 -10.54 -16.27 -3.83
N ARG A 131 -9.92 -16.70 -2.77
CA ARG A 131 -10.15 -18.03 -2.28
C ARG A 131 -11.41 -17.99 -1.44
N GLN A 132 -12.26 -18.94 -1.68
CA GLN A 132 -13.46 -18.98 -0.91
C GLN A 132 -13.16 -19.31 0.52
N ALA A 133 -13.65 -18.50 1.41
CA ALA A 133 -13.60 -18.83 2.80
C ALA A 133 -14.56 -19.98 2.99
N ALA A 134 -14.06 -21.04 3.44
CA ALA A 134 -14.92 -22.18 3.62
C ALA A 134 -15.87 -21.94 4.77
#